data_afbbef51e935a1e39e016ed2a5c069a7
#
_entry.id   afbbef51e935a1e39e016ed2a5c069a7
#
_cell.length_a   1.000
_cell.length_b   1.000
_cell.length_c   1.000
_cell.angle_alpha   90.00
_cell.angle_beta   90.00
_cell.angle_gamma   90.00
#
_symmetry.space_group_name_H-M   'P 1'
#
loop_
_entity.id
_entity.type
_entity.pdbx_description
1 polymer ?
#
loop_
_entity_poly.entity_id
_entity_poly.type
_entity_poly.pdbx_seq_one_letter_code
_entity_poly.pdbx_strand_id
1 'polypeptide(L)'
;MVFSDEKAWSKKINRKKYFFEKICKSFPKKYKFLDKKINLSLLLSNNKNIKKLNKHFRNKNKSTDILSFRFNKKIKILKNMYLGDIIISYNYLNKPKSQDLGSFKQKVIKIFIHGFLHLMGFNHIKNKDYLKMLKEENLLFNSIKSKIN
;
A
#
# COMPACT_ATOMS: atom_id res chain seq x y z
N MET A 1 9.09 -4.98 -5.41
CA MET A 1 8.71 -6.37 -5.78
C MET A 1 7.25 -6.62 -5.42
N VAL A 2 6.48 -7.29 -6.30
CA VAL A 2 5.07 -7.60 -6.06
C VAL A 2 4.88 -9.11 -6.07
N PHE A 3 4.35 -9.63 -4.96
CA PHE A 3 4.05 -11.05 -4.76
C PHE A 3 2.55 -11.24 -4.52
N SER A 4 2.04 -12.43 -4.77
CA SER A 4 0.65 -12.78 -4.46
C SER A 4 0.55 -14.23 -3.99
N ASP A 5 -0.07 -14.45 -2.84
CA ASP A 5 -0.38 -15.77 -2.30
C ASP A 5 -1.89 -16.07 -2.30
N GLU A 6 -2.68 -15.19 -2.95
CA GLU A 6 -4.12 -15.34 -3.12
C GLU A 6 -4.53 -15.19 -4.60
N LYS A 7 -5.05 -16.25 -5.18
CA LYS A 7 -5.42 -16.31 -6.61
C LYS A 7 -6.53 -15.31 -7.00
N ALA A 8 -7.39 -14.94 -6.06
CA ALA A 8 -8.50 -14.01 -6.32
C ALA A 8 -8.03 -12.64 -6.84
N TRP A 9 -6.84 -12.20 -6.46
CA TRP A 9 -6.25 -10.96 -6.96
C TRP A 9 -6.14 -10.92 -8.49
N SER A 10 -5.81 -12.06 -9.11
CA SER A 10 -5.66 -12.14 -10.58
C SER A 10 -6.97 -11.91 -11.33
N LYS A 11 -8.11 -12.17 -10.68
CA LYS A 11 -9.43 -11.89 -11.27
C LYS A 11 -9.74 -10.39 -11.35
N LYS A 12 -9.12 -9.60 -10.48
CA LYS A 12 -9.34 -8.15 -10.39
C LYS A 12 -8.20 -7.34 -11.00
N ILE A 13 -6.96 -7.79 -10.83
CA ILE A 13 -5.76 -7.11 -11.33
C ILE A 13 -4.87 -8.13 -12.02
N ASN A 14 -5.01 -8.24 -13.34
CA ASN A 14 -4.26 -9.20 -14.15
C ASN A 14 -2.75 -8.97 -14.12
N ARG A 15 -2.34 -7.72 -14.36
CA ARG A 15 -0.93 -7.32 -14.46
C ARG A 15 -0.51 -6.56 -13.21
N LYS A 16 -0.40 -7.29 -12.08
CA LYS A 16 -0.18 -6.72 -10.75
C LYS A 16 1.06 -5.82 -10.68
N LYS A 17 2.21 -6.32 -11.13
CA LYS A 17 3.46 -5.54 -11.14
C LYS A 17 3.29 -4.23 -11.90
N TYR A 18 2.77 -4.29 -13.12
CA TYR A 18 2.53 -3.11 -13.95
C TYR A 18 1.58 -2.12 -13.28
N PHE A 19 0.51 -2.61 -12.66
CA PHE A 19 -0.47 -1.78 -11.95
C PHE A 19 0.19 -0.93 -10.85
N PHE A 20 0.95 -1.57 -9.98
CA PHE A 20 1.61 -0.87 -8.87
C PHE A 20 2.78 0.02 -9.33
N GLU A 21 3.53 -0.41 -10.34
CA GLU A 21 4.55 0.44 -10.95
C GLU A 21 3.95 1.72 -11.56
N LYS A 22 2.82 1.61 -12.21
CA LYS A 22 2.10 2.76 -12.77
C LYS A 22 1.64 3.72 -11.66
N ILE A 23 1.16 3.20 -10.53
CA ILE A 23 0.83 4.02 -9.35
C ILE A 23 2.07 4.81 -8.89
N CYS A 24 3.18 4.12 -8.66
CA CYS A 24 4.41 4.76 -8.18
C CYS A 24 4.96 5.80 -9.16
N LYS A 25 4.90 5.53 -10.46
CA LYS A 25 5.30 6.49 -11.51
C LYS A 25 4.45 7.75 -11.54
N SER A 26 3.22 7.66 -11.04
CA SER A 26 2.28 8.79 -11.00
C SER A 26 2.45 9.68 -9.77
N PHE A 27 3.29 9.31 -8.83
CA PHE A 27 3.54 10.09 -7.62
C PHE A 27 4.23 11.43 -7.96
N PRO A 28 3.99 12.49 -7.16
CA PRO A 28 4.72 13.76 -7.30
C PRO A 28 6.24 13.57 -7.14
N LYS A 29 7.02 14.52 -7.67
CA LYS A 29 8.49 14.46 -7.65
C LYS A 29 9.08 14.12 -6.28
N LYS A 30 8.53 14.69 -5.21
CA LYS A 30 9.02 14.41 -3.84
C LYS A 30 8.92 12.94 -3.41
N TYR A 31 8.11 12.13 -4.12
CA TYR A 31 7.93 10.71 -3.86
C TYR A 31 8.40 9.82 -5.02
N LYS A 32 9.14 10.36 -5.98
CA LYS A 32 9.63 9.56 -7.11
C LYS A 32 10.79 8.67 -6.68
N PHE A 33 10.52 7.39 -6.57
CA PHE A 33 11.50 6.38 -6.22
C PHE A 33 12.51 6.09 -7.31
N LEU A 34 12.05 6.14 -8.55
CA LEU A 34 12.83 5.64 -9.70
C LEU A 34 14.18 6.33 -9.82
N ASP A 35 14.24 7.63 -9.53
CA ASP A 35 15.47 8.41 -9.59
C ASP A 35 16.44 8.07 -8.44
N LYS A 36 15.93 7.48 -7.35
CA LYS A 36 16.71 7.15 -6.15
C LYS A 36 16.95 5.66 -5.97
N LYS A 37 16.46 4.81 -6.89
CA LYS A 37 16.51 3.33 -6.81
C LYS A 37 15.99 2.80 -5.48
N ILE A 38 14.86 3.30 -5.01
CA ILE A 38 14.22 2.90 -3.77
C ILE A 38 13.29 1.73 -4.06
N ASN A 39 13.26 0.75 -3.16
CA ASN A 39 12.46 -0.46 -3.31
C ASN A 39 11.55 -0.69 -2.09
N LEU A 40 10.46 -1.37 -2.34
CA LEU A 40 9.59 -1.95 -1.32
C LEU A 40 9.07 -3.30 -1.79
N SER A 41 8.62 -4.13 -0.86
CA SER A 41 7.92 -5.38 -1.17
C SER A 41 6.44 -5.24 -0.89
N LEU A 42 5.62 -5.78 -1.80
CA LEU A 42 4.18 -5.80 -1.67
C LEU A 42 3.68 -7.24 -1.79
N LEU A 43 2.98 -7.71 -0.76
CA LEU A 43 2.31 -9.01 -0.77
C LEU A 43 0.79 -8.81 -0.86
N LEU A 44 0.20 -9.31 -1.93
CA LEU A 44 -1.24 -9.34 -2.15
C LEU A 44 -1.80 -10.65 -1.60
N SER A 45 -2.41 -10.59 -0.43
CA SER A 45 -2.76 -11.73 0.42
C SER A 45 -4.26 -11.80 0.71
N ASN A 46 -4.62 -12.53 1.76
CA ASN A 46 -5.98 -12.76 2.22
C ASN A 46 -6.07 -12.63 3.75
N ASN A 47 -7.31 -12.70 4.26
CA ASN A 47 -7.56 -12.56 5.70
C ASN A 47 -6.84 -13.61 6.55
N LYS A 48 -6.79 -14.86 6.09
CA LYS A 48 -6.17 -15.97 6.82
C LYS A 48 -4.67 -15.71 7.03
N ASN A 49 -3.98 -15.35 5.96
CA ASN A 49 -2.54 -15.15 6.00
C ASN A 49 -2.15 -13.85 6.70
N ILE A 50 -2.89 -12.76 6.47
CA ILE A 50 -2.61 -11.49 7.13
C ILE A 50 -2.86 -11.57 8.65
N LYS A 51 -3.85 -12.37 9.09
CA LYS A 51 -4.08 -12.65 10.50
C LYS A 51 -2.88 -13.32 11.16
N LYS A 52 -2.29 -14.31 10.48
CA LYS A 52 -1.07 -14.99 10.97
C LYS A 52 0.09 -14.02 11.11
N LEU A 53 0.31 -13.15 10.12
CA LEU A 53 1.37 -12.14 10.15
C LEU A 53 1.14 -11.11 11.25
N ASN A 54 -0.11 -10.67 11.43
CA ASN A 54 -0.48 -9.72 12.48
C ASN A 54 -0.23 -10.30 13.88
N LYS A 55 -0.57 -11.57 14.08
CA LYS A 55 -0.28 -12.28 15.33
C LYS A 55 1.22 -12.42 15.57
N HIS A 56 1.96 -12.83 14.57
CA HIS A 56 3.41 -13.08 14.68
C HIS A 56 4.21 -11.80 14.94
N PHE A 57 3.94 -10.73 14.19
CA PHE A 57 4.75 -9.50 14.24
C PHE A 57 4.22 -8.42 15.17
N ARG A 58 2.91 -8.40 15.45
CA ARG A 58 2.27 -7.36 16.28
C ARG A 58 1.53 -7.89 17.49
N ASN A 59 1.57 -9.21 17.70
CA ASN A 59 0.84 -9.89 18.78
C ASN A 59 -0.67 -9.61 18.79
N LYS A 60 -1.26 -9.43 17.60
CA LYS A 60 -2.69 -9.19 17.41
C LYS A 60 -3.31 -10.33 16.62
N ASN A 61 -4.09 -11.18 17.31
CA ASN A 61 -4.73 -12.34 16.69
C ASN A 61 -6.02 -11.97 15.95
N LYS A 62 -5.90 -11.09 14.94
CA LYS A 62 -7.01 -10.66 14.09
C LYS A 62 -6.54 -10.33 12.68
N SER A 63 -7.45 -10.47 11.70
CA SER A 63 -7.19 -9.97 10.35
C SER A 63 -7.29 -8.44 10.30
N THR A 64 -6.68 -7.85 9.30
CA THR A 64 -6.73 -6.42 9.03
C THR A 64 -6.69 -6.20 7.51
N ASP A 65 -7.01 -5.02 7.06
CA ASP A 65 -6.95 -4.65 5.64
C ASP A 65 -5.51 -4.57 5.12
N ILE A 66 -4.61 -4.04 5.94
CA ILE A 66 -3.20 -3.81 5.58
C ILE A 66 -2.28 -3.96 6.78
N LEU A 67 -1.06 -4.41 6.50
CA LEU A 67 0.10 -4.32 7.40
C LEU A 67 1.22 -3.62 6.66
N SER A 68 1.91 -2.71 7.36
CA SER A 68 3.11 -2.03 6.85
C SER A 68 4.24 -2.20 7.86
N PHE A 69 5.37 -2.71 7.39
CA PHE A 69 6.56 -2.92 8.21
C PHE A 69 7.70 -2.09 7.64
N ARG A 70 7.98 -0.98 8.28
CA ARG A 70 9.07 -0.08 7.90
C ARG A 70 10.41 -0.73 8.26
N PHE A 71 11.24 -0.95 7.24
CA PHE A 71 12.55 -1.59 7.41
C PHE A 71 13.56 -0.66 8.10
N ASN A 72 13.62 0.60 7.67
CA ASN A 72 14.57 1.57 8.22
C ASN A 72 13.83 2.71 8.90
N LYS A 73 14.09 2.92 10.18
CA LYS A 73 13.47 3.99 10.99
C LYS A 73 14.10 5.37 10.78
N LYS A 74 15.14 5.48 9.93
CA LYS A 74 15.75 6.78 9.61
C LYS A 74 14.76 7.64 8.82
N ILE A 75 14.69 8.92 9.18
CA ILE A 75 13.78 9.89 8.56
C ILE A 75 14.21 10.24 7.13
N LYS A 76 15.53 10.18 6.84
CA LYS A 76 16.08 10.56 5.55
C LYS A 76 16.09 9.36 4.58
N ILE A 77 15.47 9.54 3.41
CA ILE A 77 15.50 8.55 2.35
C ILE A 77 16.78 8.70 1.55
N LEU A 78 17.58 7.66 1.57
CA LEU A 78 18.84 7.58 0.85
C LEU A 78 18.67 6.80 -0.46
N LYS A 79 19.57 7.02 -1.42
CA LYS A 79 19.65 6.25 -2.66
C LYS A 79 19.82 4.76 -2.38
N ASN A 80 19.20 3.87 -3.18
CA ASN A 80 19.23 2.41 -3.05
C ASN A 80 18.63 1.86 -1.73
N MET A 81 17.70 2.58 -1.13
CA MET A 81 17.09 2.21 0.13
C MET A 81 15.94 1.23 -0.05
N TYR A 82 15.86 0.23 0.82
CA TYR A 82 14.68 -0.63 0.97
C TYR A 82 13.76 -0.03 2.03
N LEU A 83 12.53 0.33 1.64
CA LEU A 83 11.58 1.00 2.54
C LEU A 83 10.93 0.05 3.53
N GLY A 84 10.57 -1.15 3.08
CA GLY A 84 9.89 -2.13 3.91
C GLY A 84 8.86 -2.95 3.16
N ASP A 85 7.96 -3.57 3.93
CA ASP A 85 6.96 -4.51 3.42
C ASP A 85 5.55 -3.96 3.61
N ILE A 86 4.72 -4.15 2.60
CA ILE A 86 3.27 -3.90 2.66
C ILE A 86 2.55 -5.21 2.35
N ILE A 87 1.58 -5.57 3.19
CA ILE A 87 0.70 -6.73 2.99
C ILE A 87 -0.74 -6.23 2.94
N ILE A 88 -1.49 -6.60 1.89
CA ILE A 88 -2.88 -6.17 1.70
C ILE A 88 -3.79 -7.39 1.63
N SER A 89 -4.92 -7.36 2.35
CA SER A 89 -5.91 -8.44 2.33
C SER A 89 -6.99 -8.22 1.27
N TYR A 90 -7.10 -9.15 0.34
CA TYR A 90 -8.15 -9.18 -0.68
C TYR A 90 -9.56 -9.10 -0.08
N ASN A 91 -9.81 -9.87 0.97
CA ASN A 91 -11.15 -10.00 1.55
C ASN A 91 -11.70 -8.67 2.08
N TYR A 92 -10.86 -7.83 2.65
CA TYR A 92 -11.28 -6.50 3.12
C TYR A 92 -11.66 -5.56 1.98
N LEU A 93 -10.92 -5.62 0.87
CA LEU A 93 -11.14 -4.72 -0.26
C LEU A 93 -12.30 -5.19 -1.14
N ASN A 94 -12.59 -6.51 -1.14
CA ASN A 94 -13.68 -7.10 -1.93
C ASN A 94 -15.02 -7.05 -1.17
N LYS A 95 -15.31 -5.93 -0.53
CA LYS A 95 -16.58 -5.66 0.17
C LYS A 95 -17.12 -4.30 -0.26
N PRO A 96 -18.36 -4.22 -0.73
CA PRO A 96 -19.25 -5.36 -1.06
C PRO A 96 -18.74 -6.14 -2.28
N LYS A 97 -19.05 -7.42 -2.36
CA LYS A 97 -18.68 -8.28 -3.50
C LYS A 97 -19.27 -7.81 -4.82
N SER A 98 -20.38 -7.07 -4.76
CA SER A 98 -21.10 -6.51 -5.90
C SER A 98 -20.48 -5.22 -6.46
N GLN A 99 -19.45 -4.66 -5.81
CA GLN A 99 -18.81 -3.45 -6.30
C GLN A 99 -18.18 -3.66 -7.69
N ASP A 100 -18.18 -2.61 -8.50
CA ASP A 100 -17.54 -2.66 -9.81
C ASP A 100 -16.00 -2.69 -9.69
N LEU A 101 -15.34 -3.04 -10.80
CA LEU A 101 -13.88 -3.17 -10.85
C LEU A 101 -13.17 -1.84 -10.59
N GLY A 102 -13.73 -0.73 -11.08
CA GLY A 102 -13.19 0.61 -10.84
C GLY A 102 -13.16 0.96 -9.36
N SER A 103 -14.26 0.70 -8.65
CA SER A 103 -14.35 0.93 -7.21
C SER A 103 -13.36 0.06 -6.43
N PHE A 104 -13.22 -1.20 -6.80
CA PHE A 104 -12.22 -2.09 -6.21
C PHE A 104 -10.80 -1.56 -6.40
N LYS A 105 -10.44 -1.17 -7.61
CA LYS A 105 -9.11 -0.62 -7.92
C LYS A 105 -8.82 0.67 -7.16
N GLN A 106 -9.83 1.56 -7.00
CA GLN A 106 -9.67 2.77 -6.20
C GLN A 106 -9.37 2.46 -4.73
N LYS A 107 -10.04 1.46 -4.15
CA LYS A 107 -9.74 1.01 -2.78
C LYS A 107 -8.32 0.48 -2.66
N VAL A 108 -7.88 -0.31 -3.65
CA VAL A 108 -6.50 -0.83 -3.69
C VAL A 108 -5.50 0.32 -3.72
N ILE A 109 -5.73 1.32 -4.57
CA ILE A 109 -4.85 2.51 -4.67
C ILE A 109 -4.79 3.24 -3.33
N LYS A 110 -5.93 3.52 -2.71
CA LYS A 110 -6.01 4.24 -1.43
C LYS A 110 -5.28 3.50 -0.32
N ILE A 111 -5.51 2.20 -0.18
CA ILE A 111 -4.87 1.41 0.88
C ILE A 111 -3.36 1.26 0.64
N PHE A 112 -2.94 1.12 -0.61
CA PHE A 112 -1.53 1.10 -0.97
C PHE A 112 -0.83 2.42 -0.62
N ILE A 113 -1.44 3.56 -0.95
CA ILE A 113 -0.93 4.89 -0.58
C ILE A 113 -0.78 5.01 0.94
N HIS A 114 -1.78 4.56 1.69
CA HIS A 114 -1.75 4.57 3.16
C HIS A 114 -0.56 3.78 3.70
N GLY A 115 -0.38 2.55 3.23
CA GLY A 115 0.75 1.71 3.61
C GLY A 115 2.10 2.31 3.20
N PHE A 116 2.17 2.86 2.01
CA PHE A 116 3.36 3.55 1.51
C PHE A 116 3.77 4.73 2.39
N LEU A 117 2.81 5.56 2.80
CA LEU A 117 3.09 6.70 3.67
C LEU A 117 3.59 6.27 5.05
N HIS A 118 3.10 5.14 5.58
CA HIS A 118 3.68 4.55 6.80
C HIS A 118 5.15 4.16 6.61
N LEU A 119 5.50 3.59 5.47
CA LEU A 119 6.91 3.28 5.14
C LEU A 119 7.76 4.54 5.04
N MET A 120 7.16 5.67 4.64
CA MET A 120 7.82 6.97 4.58
C MET A 120 7.93 7.67 5.94
N GLY A 121 7.34 7.09 6.99
CA GLY A 121 7.42 7.61 8.35
C GLY A 121 6.20 8.39 8.83
N PHE A 122 5.16 8.52 8.02
CA PHE A 122 3.90 9.12 8.48
C PHE A 122 3.18 8.18 9.44
N ASN A 123 2.48 8.74 10.41
CA ASN A 123 1.62 8.00 11.33
C ASN A 123 0.34 8.79 11.59
N HIS A 124 -0.62 8.17 12.30
CA HIS A 124 -1.89 8.78 12.66
C HIS A 124 -2.22 8.63 14.15
N ILE A 125 -1.19 8.59 15.00
CA ILE A 125 -1.35 8.40 16.46
C ILE A 125 -1.92 9.67 17.10
N LYS A 126 -1.32 10.83 16.79
CA LYS A 126 -1.79 12.14 17.25
C LYS A 126 -2.68 12.79 16.19
N ASN A 127 -3.61 13.63 16.62
CA ASN A 127 -4.53 14.31 15.69
C ASN A 127 -3.78 15.14 14.62
N LYS A 128 -2.72 15.83 15.01
CA LYS A 128 -1.85 16.60 14.08
C LYS A 128 -1.22 15.68 13.03
N ASP A 129 -0.73 14.53 13.44
CA ASP A 129 -0.10 13.55 12.54
C ASP A 129 -1.14 12.93 11.59
N TYR A 130 -2.32 12.63 12.10
CA TYR A 130 -3.45 12.15 11.30
C TYR A 130 -3.81 13.14 10.18
N LEU A 131 -3.92 14.42 10.48
CA LEU A 131 -4.25 15.46 9.49
C LEU A 131 -3.16 15.60 8.43
N LYS A 132 -1.88 15.55 8.82
CA LYS A 132 -0.74 15.54 7.88
C LYS A 132 -0.79 14.35 6.93
N MET A 133 -1.01 13.17 7.49
CA MET A 133 -1.09 11.94 6.69
C MET A 133 -2.29 11.98 5.73
N LEU A 134 -3.45 12.43 6.19
CA LEU A 134 -4.64 12.59 5.35
C LEU A 134 -4.39 13.54 4.18
N LYS A 135 -3.72 14.65 4.42
CA LYS A 135 -3.33 15.63 3.38
C LYS A 135 -2.45 14.97 2.31
N GLU A 136 -1.45 14.20 2.72
CA GLU A 136 -0.56 13.50 1.81
C GLU A 136 -1.28 12.37 1.05
N GLU A 137 -2.16 11.63 1.71
CA GLU A 137 -3.01 10.60 1.05
C GLU A 137 -3.83 11.22 -0.09
N ASN A 138 -4.48 12.35 0.17
CA ASN A 138 -5.29 13.05 -0.83
C ASN A 138 -4.42 13.58 -1.98
N LEU A 139 -3.25 14.12 -1.68
CA LEU A 139 -2.31 14.61 -2.69
C LEU A 139 -1.87 13.47 -3.63
N LEU A 140 -1.48 12.34 -3.08
CA LEU A 140 -1.05 11.18 -3.85
C LEU A 140 -2.21 10.57 -4.64
N PHE A 141 -3.36 10.40 -4.03
CA PHE A 141 -4.53 9.84 -4.71
C PHE A 141 -4.98 10.71 -5.89
N ASN A 142 -5.02 12.03 -5.71
CA ASN A 142 -5.41 12.96 -6.78
C ASN A 142 -4.40 12.95 -7.94
N SER A 143 -3.11 12.78 -7.67
CA SER A 143 -2.10 12.67 -8.73
C SER A 143 -2.24 11.40 -9.58
N ILE A 144 -2.88 10.38 -9.04
CA ILE A 144 -3.05 9.08 -9.69
C ILE A 144 -4.39 8.96 -10.42
N LYS A 145 -5.46 9.54 -9.84
CA LYS A 145 -6.85 9.36 -10.26
C LYS A 145 -7.08 9.59 -11.75
N SER A 146 -6.45 10.60 -12.32
CA SER A 146 -6.58 10.92 -13.74
C SER A 146 -5.76 10.02 -14.69
N LYS A 147 -4.82 9.25 -14.16
CA LYS A 147 -3.84 8.50 -14.94
C LYS A 147 -4.08 6.99 -14.98
N ILE A 148 -4.97 6.46 -14.12
CA ILE A 148 -5.18 5.01 -13.93
C ILE A 148 -6.56 4.53 -14.40
N ASN A 149 -7.41 5.42 -14.81
CA ASN A 149 -8.70 5.07 -15.43
C ASN A 149 -8.52 4.35 -16.78
#